data_eb7aca6b08171cc04ae89764a5dd06d3
#
_entry.id   eb7aca6b08171cc04ae89764a5dd06d3
#
_cell.length_a   1.000
_cell.length_b   1.000
_cell.length_c   1.000
_cell.angle_alpha   90.00
_cell.angle_beta   90.00
_cell.angle_gamma   90.00
#
_symmetry.space_group_name_H-M   'P 1'
#
loop_
_entity.id
_entity.type
_entity.pdbx_description
1 polymer ?
#
loop_
_entity_poly.entity_id
_entity_poly.type
_entity_poly.pdbx_seq_one_letter_code
_entity_poly.pdbx_strand_id
1 'polypeptide(L)'
;RPNLLCDDVRQLKLDIPHSGPILVPLGSSISIPCFVSLSSSSSPPVVPRVKWTVVSGGIETQILVARSSRVKINEAYRDRVALLNYTSSPEDASLWLGDLRHSDSGHYRCEVQQGLEDASKVVQVKVKGSVVFHYRDALGRYSFSFQQAQRACEGIGAQVATPDQLLAAYFDGYEQCDAGWLADQSVRYPIQVPREGCYGDMDGQPGVRNYGTMDPDDLFDVYCYIEQIHGKVFYDPVPQQLSFDEAQSYCGAAGAQLATTAQLYSAWSEGLDRCSPGWLSDGSVRYPIVIPRERCGGPQAGVKTLYRFSNQTGFPEPSALHDVYCFKGRRL
;
A
#
# COMPACT_ATOMS: atom_id res chain seq x y z
N ARG A 1 51.08 44.04 7.66
CA ARG A 1 50.37 42.88 8.24
C ARG A 1 49.03 42.80 7.53
N PRO A 2 48.74 41.75 6.79
CA PRO A 2 47.45 41.63 6.16
C PRO A 2 46.44 41.11 7.20
N ASN A 3 45.35 41.83 7.30
CA ASN A 3 44.17 41.39 8.02
C ASN A 3 43.62 40.15 7.31
N LEU A 4 43.68 39.02 7.97
CA LEU A 4 42.88 37.85 7.65
C LEU A 4 41.41 38.21 7.93
N LEU A 5 40.70 38.58 6.88
CA LEU A 5 39.26 38.55 6.87
C LEU A 5 38.85 37.07 7.01
N CYS A 6 38.31 36.75 8.16
CA CYS A 6 37.56 35.48 8.35
C CYS A 6 36.39 35.52 7.38
N ASP A 7 36.47 34.77 6.29
CA ASP A 7 35.34 34.53 5.44
C ASP A 7 34.27 33.84 6.29
N ASP A 8 33.22 34.58 6.63
CA ASP A 8 31.98 34.03 7.18
C ASP A 8 31.40 33.11 6.12
N VAL A 9 31.70 31.83 6.22
CA VAL A 9 31.15 30.81 5.33
C VAL A 9 29.67 30.69 5.67
N ARG A 10 28.82 31.34 4.87
CA ARG A 10 27.37 31.17 4.92
C ARG A 10 27.08 29.75 4.50
N GLN A 11 26.67 28.89 5.44
CA GLN A 11 26.27 27.52 5.16
C GLN A 11 24.76 27.37 5.25
N LEU A 12 24.16 27.08 4.11
CA LEU A 12 22.79 26.60 4.02
C LEU A 12 22.76 25.17 4.56
N LYS A 13 21.94 24.93 5.59
CA LYS A 13 21.78 23.59 6.17
C LYS A 13 20.34 23.13 6.04
N LEU A 14 20.17 21.86 5.67
CA LEU A 14 18.89 21.16 5.73
C LEU A 14 18.90 20.15 6.86
N ASP A 15 17.76 20.04 7.52
CA ASP A 15 17.53 19.03 8.53
C ASP A 15 16.25 18.26 8.20
N ILE A 16 16.35 16.93 8.15
CA ILE A 16 15.23 16.00 8.14
C ILE A 16 15.34 15.22 9.44
N PRO A 17 14.56 15.60 10.49
CA PRO A 17 14.69 15.00 11.81
C PRO A 17 14.08 13.60 11.86
N HIS A 18 14.58 12.72 11.05
CA HIS A 18 14.16 11.32 11.00
C HIS A 18 15.33 10.42 10.69
N SER A 19 15.56 9.41 11.51
CA SER A 19 16.54 8.37 11.28
C SER A 19 15.85 7.11 10.75
N GLY A 20 16.23 6.67 9.56
CA GLY A 20 15.66 5.50 8.91
C GLY A 20 14.41 5.78 8.08
N PRO A 21 13.79 4.74 7.52
CA PRO A 21 12.61 4.88 6.67
C PRO A 21 11.38 5.38 7.43
N ILE A 22 10.61 6.26 6.82
CA ILE A 22 9.28 6.63 7.30
C ILE A 22 8.30 5.56 6.81
N LEU A 23 7.65 4.86 7.74
CA LEU A 23 6.68 3.81 7.45
C LEU A 23 5.27 4.40 7.53
N VAL A 24 4.48 4.24 6.48
CA VAL A 24 3.13 4.82 6.38
C VAL A 24 2.13 3.84 5.83
N PRO A 25 0.87 3.85 6.32
CA PRO A 25 -0.19 3.00 5.80
C PRO A 25 -0.70 3.46 4.43
N LEU A 26 -1.17 2.51 3.63
CA LEU A 26 -1.87 2.77 2.38
C LEU A 26 -3.09 3.69 2.62
N GLY A 27 -3.31 4.65 1.73
CA GLY A 27 -4.44 5.57 1.77
C GLY A 27 -4.33 6.71 2.79
N SER A 28 -3.31 6.72 3.64
CA SER A 28 -3.06 7.80 4.59
C SER A 28 -2.35 8.99 3.94
N SER A 29 -2.09 10.02 4.70
CA SER A 29 -1.28 11.17 4.31
C SER A 29 -0.12 11.36 5.27
N ILE A 30 0.96 11.96 4.78
CA ILE A 30 2.13 12.31 5.61
C ILE A 30 2.63 13.70 5.28
N SER A 31 3.32 14.29 6.23
CA SER A 31 4.20 15.45 6.01
C SER A 31 5.64 14.98 6.10
N ILE A 32 6.36 15.03 4.99
CA ILE A 32 7.78 14.66 4.93
C ILE A 32 8.58 15.90 5.36
N PRO A 33 9.26 15.87 6.53
CA PRO A 33 9.88 17.06 7.07
C PRO A 33 11.12 17.47 6.26
N CYS A 34 11.29 18.76 6.04
CA CYS A 34 12.51 19.37 5.54
C CYS A 34 12.61 20.79 6.07
N PHE A 35 13.55 21.02 6.98
CA PHE A 35 13.76 22.32 7.62
C PHE A 35 15.04 22.96 7.12
N VAL A 36 14.95 24.25 6.80
CA VAL A 36 16.04 25.07 6.26
C VAL A 36 16.57 25.97 7.35
N SER A 37 17.87 25.95 7.58
CA SER A 37 18.53 26.92 8.44
C SER A 37 19.66 27.64 7.70
N LEU A 38 19.76 28.94 7.95
CA LEU A 38 20.84 29.78 7.44
C LEU A 38 21.69 30.28 8.62
N SER A 39 22.98 30.18 8.48
CA SER A 39 23.94 30.59 9.51
C SER A 39 24.18 32.11 9.59
N SER A 40 23.52 32.92 8.76
CA SER A 40 23.66 34.40 8.80
C SER A 40 22.30 35.07 8.91
N SER A 41 22.25 36.10 9.80
CA SER A 41 21.11 36.98 9.99
C SER A 41 21.07 38.06 8.89
N SER A 42 20.74 37.70 7.67
CA SER A 42 20.42 38.72 6.65
C SER A 42 18.93 39.05 6.74
N SER A 43 18.62 40.28 6.98
CA SER A 43 17.27 40.82 6.94
C SER A 43 17.10 41.57 5.61
N PRO A 44 16.01 41.32 4.85
CA PRO A 44 14.83 40.54 5.11
C PRO A 44 15.01 39.03 4.78
N PRO A 45 14.16 38.15 5.35
CA PRO A 45 14.22 36.74 5.04
C PRO A 45 13.89 36.50 3.57
N VAL A 46 14.84 35.90 2.82
CA VAL A 46 14.65 35.55 1.42
C VAL A 46 14.02 34.15 1.38
N VAL A 47 12.89 34.02 0.66
CA VAL A 47 12.23 32.73 0.47
C VAL A 47 13.09 31.85 -0.44
N PRO A 48 13.60 30.70 0.03
CA PRO A 48 14.45 29.83 -0.77
C PRO A 48 13.64 29.15 -1.88
N ARG A 49 14.34 28.78 -2.95
CA ARG A 49 13.78 27.88 -3.96
C ARG A 49 13.80 26.46 -3.42
N VAL A 50 12.67 25.75 -3.49
CA VAL A 50 12.51 24.37 -3.02
C VAL A 50 12.14 23.48 -4.18
N LYS A 51 12.82 22.34 -4.28
CA LYS A 51 12.49 21.29 -5.26
C LYS A 51 12.40 19.96 -4.54
N TRP A 52 11.30 19.27 -4.74
CA TRP A 52 11.09 17.90 -4.28
C TRP A 52 11.12 16.94 -5.45
N THR A 53 11.92 15.89 -5.31
CA THR A 53 11.99 14.76 -6.26
C THR A 53 11.88 13.44 -5.52
N VAL A 54 11.46 12.41 -6.22
CA VAL A 54 11.41 11.03 -5.71
C VAL A 54 12.08 10.08 -6.68
N VAL A 55 12.85 9.14 -6.16
CA VAL A 55 13.38 8.00 -6.91
C VAL A 55 12.65 6.75 -6.44
N SER A 56 11.91 6.14 -7.36
CA SER A 56 11.15 4.92 -7.13
C SER A 56 11.36 3.97 -8.31
N GLY A 57 11.74 2.71 -8.01
CA GLY A 57 12.02 1.73 -9.05
C GLY A 57 13.13 2.15 -10.04
N GLY A 58 14.11 2.94 -9.58
CA GLY A 58 15.19 3.44 -10.43
C GLY A 58 14.82 4.64 -11.31
N ILE A 59 13.60 5.13 -11.23
CA ILE A 59 13.11 6.29 -12.01
C ILE A 59 13.03 7.51 -11.09
N GLU A 60 13.69 8.60 -11.50
CA GLU A 60 13.59 9.89 -10.82
C GLU A 60 12.43 10.71 -11.38
N THR A 61 11.57 11.21 -10.51
CA THR A 61 10.41 12.03 -10.87
C THR A 61 10.43 13.33 -10.07
N GLN A 62 10.27 14.45 -10.74
CA GLN A 62 10.07 15.73 -10.10
C GLN A 62 8.63 15.84 -9.60
N ILE A 63 8.46 16.14 -8.32
CA ILE A 63 7.14 16.28 -7.68
C ILE A 63 6.64 17.71 -7.79
N LEU A 64 7.44 18.66 -7.29
CA LEU A 64 7.14 20.09 -7.34
C LEU A 64 8.39 20.95 -7.28
N VAL A 65 8.23 22.17 -7.74
CA VAL A 65 9.22 23.25 -7.57
C VAL A 65 8.49 24.49 -7.06
N ALA A 66 9.00 25.07 -5.98
CA ALA A 66 8.49 26.31 -5.42
C ALA A 66 9.55 27.42 -5.53
N ARG A 67 9.13 28.59 -6.01
CA ARG A 67 9.96 29.79 -6.10
C ARG A 67 9.12 31.01 -5.74
N SER A 68 9.52 31.69 -4.68
CA SER A 68 8.76 32.80 -4.13
C SER A 68 7.31 32.37 -3.80
N SER A 69 6.30 33.04 -4.34
CA SER A 69 4.89 32.68 -4.13
C SER A 69 4.34 31.66 -5.13
N ARG A 70 5.17 31.16 -6.04
CA ARG A 70 4.74 30.25 -7.11
C ARG A 70 5.19 28.83 -6.83
N VAL A 71 4.23 27.93 -6.86
CA VAL A 71 4.46 26.47 -6.73
C VAL A 71 3.99 25.82 -8.03
N LYS A 72 4.91 25.11 -8.71
CA LYS A 72 4.59 24.30 -9.88
C LYS A 72 4.58 22.83 -9.48
N ILE A 73 3.44 22.20 -9.61
CA ILE A 73 3.23 20.79 -9.25
C ILE A 73 3.20 19.96 -10.52
N ASN A 74 3.88 18.80 -10.50
CA ASN A 74 3.78 17.81 -11.57
C ASN A 74 2.33 17.30 -11.64
N GLU A 75 1.79 17.23 -12.84
CA GLU A 75 0.39 16.83 -13.08
C GLU A 75 0.04 15.47 -12.48
N ALA A 76 1.01 14.54 -12.44
CA ALA A 76 0.82 13.21 -11.81
C ALA A 76 0.54 13.27 -10.30
N TYR A 77 0.87 14.38 -9.64
CA TYR A 77 0.67 14.60 -8.19
C TYR A 77 -0.38 15.65 -7.89
N ARG A 78 -1.15 16.06 -8.88
CA ARG A 78 -2.19 17.06 -8.72
C ARG A 78 -3.15 16.67 -7.60
N ASP A 79 -3.49 17.64 -6.74
CA ASP A 79 -4.35 17.50 -5.56
C ASP A 79 -3.84 16.54 -4.47
N ARG A 80 -2.62 16.00 -4.62
CA ARG A 80 -2.02 15.07 -3.67
C ARG A 80 -0.82 15.61 -2.91
N VAL A 81 -0.24 16.72 -3.35
CA VAL A 81 0.97 17.30 -2.74
C VAL A 81 0.79 18.79 -2.46
N ALA A 82 1.45 19.26 -1.42
CA ALA A 82 1.49 20.67 -1.07
C ALA A 82 2.71 20.98 -0.18
N LEU A 83 3.16 22.25 -0.21
CA LEU A 83 4.06 22.82 0.77
C LEU A 83 3.22 23.68 1.72
N LEU A 84 2.71 23.12 2.80
CA LEU A 84 1.69 23.73 3.65
C LEU A 84 2.17 25.00 4.36
N ASN A 85 3.45 25.07 4.71
CA ASN A 85 4.00 26.15 5.52
C ASN A 85 4.98 27.06 4.76
N TYR A 86 5.28 26.79 3.51
CA TYR A 86 6.34 27.43 2.75
C TYR A 86 6.19 28.96 2.64
N THR A 87 4.98 29.47 2.44
CA THR A 87 4.74 30.90 2.29
C THR A 87 4.73 31.65 3.63
N SER A 88 4.31 31.01 4.70
CA SER A 88 4.24 31.60 6.05
C SER A 88 5.53 31.40 6.85
N SER A 89 6.23 30.31 6.62
CA SER A 89 7.49 29.93 7.29
C SER A 89 8.47 29.41 6.25
N PRO A 90 9.28 30.28 5.63
CA PRO A 90 10.21 29.87 4.55
C PRO A 90 11.27 28.85 4.97
N GLU A 91 11.50 28.71 6.26
CA GLU A 91 12.38 27.69 6.85
C GLU A 91 11.74 26.29 6.90
N ASP A 92 10.44 26.18 6.66
CA ASP A 92 9.74 24.90 6.60
C ASP A 92 9.39 24.54 5.15
N ALA A 93 10.21 23.69 4.56
CA ALA A 93 10.05 23.17 3.19
C ALA A 93 9.44 21.78 3.16
N SER A 94 8.77 21.37 4.23
CA SER A 94 8.15 20.05 4.36
C SER A 94 7.11 19.82 3.27
N LEU A 95 7.11 18.59 2.72
CA LEU A 95 6.19 18.17 1.68
C LEU A 95 5.03 17.40 2.31
N TRP A 96 3.81 17.87 2.11
CA TRP A 96 2.62 17.09 2.37
C TRP A 96 2.30 16.22 1.17
N LEU A 97 2.04 14.91 1.40
CA LEU A 97 1.67 13.93 0.39
C LEU A 97 0.46 13.14 0.90
N GLY A 98 -0.63 13.20 0.17
CA GLY A 98 -1.89 12.54 0.53
C GLY A 98 -2.22 11.34 -0.36
N ASP A 99 -3.24 10.59 0.04
CA ASP A 99 -3.75 9.41 -0.67
C ASP A 99 -2.63 8.44 -1.05
N LEU A 100 -1.84 8.04 -0.06
CA LEU A 100 -0.63 7.25 -0.26
C LEU A 100 -0.91 5.90 -0.92
N ARG A 101 -0.11 5.60 -1.94
CA ARG A 101 -0.12 4.39 -2.75
C ARG A 101 1.17 3.62 -2.54
N HIS A 102 1.19 2.33 -2.86
CA HIS A 102 2.43 1.55 -2.84
C HIS A 102 3.50 2.14 -3.77
N SER A 103 3.08 2.68 -4.92
CA SER A 103 3.95 3.37 -5.87
C SER A 103 4.61 4.64 -5.32
N ASP A 104 4.11 5.20 -4.23
CA ASP A 104 4.72 6.34 -3.55
C ASP A 104 5.95 5.96 -2.70
N SER A 105 6.20 4.68 -2.49
CA SER A 105 7.42 4.22 -1.82
C SER A 105 8.64 4.59 -2.64
N GLY A 106 9.62 5.21 -1.99
CA GLY A 106 10.85 5.64 -2.67
C GLY A 106 11.71 6.55 -1.81
N HIS A 107 12.75 7.08 -2.44
CA HIS A 107 13.66 8.02 -1.82
C HIS A 107 13.28 9.44 -2.23
N TYR A 108 12.81 10.22 -1.27
CA TYR A 108 12.39 11.61 -1.46
C TYR A 108 13.54 12.54 -1.15
N ARG A 109 13.84 13.43 -2.10
CA ARG A 109 14.89 14.42 -1.97
C ARG A 109 14.31 15.81 -1.86
N CYS A 110 14.66 16.50 -0.78
CA CYS A 110 14.43 17.92 -0.61
C CYS A 110 15.69 18.66 -1.05
N GLU A 111 15.59 19.48 -2.08
CA GLU A 111 16.65 20.38 -2.56
C GLU A 111 16.23 21.81 -2.32
N VAL A 112 17.12 22.58 -1.68
CA VAL A 112 16.89 23.98 -1.38
C VAL A 112 18.04 24.81 -1.94
N GLN A 113 17.69 25.88 -2.64
CA GLN A 113 18.66 26.81 -3.21
C GLN A 113 18.36 28.22 -2.72
N GLN A 114 19.39 28.88 -2.23
CA GLN A 114 19.34 30.30 -1.85
C GLN A 114 20.58 31.02 -2.33
N GLY A 115 20.41 31.94 -3.29
CA GLY A 115 21.52 32.60 -3.94
C GLY A 115 22.37 31.58 -4.72
N LEU A 116 23.67 31.52 -4.40
CA LEU A 116 24.62 30.58 -4.98
C LEU A 116 24.80 29.31 -4.13
N GLU A 117 24.13 29.23 -3.00
CA GLU A 117 24.20 28.08 -2.10
C GLU A 117 23.05 27.12 -2.39
N ASP A 118 23.34 25.83 -2.37
CA ASP A 118 22.36 24.76 -2.45
C ASP A 118 22.66 23.68 -1.41
N ALA A 119 21.62 22.99 -0.98
CA ALA A 119 21.71 21.86 -0.07
C ALA A 119 20.62 20.86 -0.41
N SER A 120 20.88 19.58 -0.17
CA SER A 120 19.88 18.53 -0.35
C SER A 120 19.97 17.49 0.73
N LYS A 121 18.82 16.90 1.06
CA LYS A 121 18.67 15.76 1.97
C LYS A 121 17.70 14.76 1.38
N VAL A 122 17.94 13.48 1.67
CA VAL A 122 17.12 12.37 1.20
C VAL A 122 16.52 11.65 2.38
N VAL A 123 15.25 11.27 2.27
CA VAL A 123 14.56 10.41 3.23
C VAL A 123 13.81 9.32 2.49
N GLN A 124 13.86 8.11 3.00
CA GLN A 124 13.10 6.99 2.46
C GLN A 124 11.70 6.97 3.06
N VAL A 125 10.70 6.88 2.19
CA VAL A 125 9.30 6.63 2.57
C VAL A 125 8.90 5.25 2.05
N LYS A 126 8.29 4.47 2.92
CA LYS A 126 7.83 3.12 2.57
C LYS A 126 6.38 2.95 2.98
N VAL A 127 5.52 2.74 2.00
CA VAL A 127 4.13 2.32 2.20
C VAL A 127 4.16 0.82 2.45
N LYS A 128 4.00 0.42 3.71
CA LYS A 128 4.37 -0.91 4.17
C LYS A 128 3.17 -1.76 4.52
N GLY A 129 3.19 -3.04 4.05
CA GLY A 129 2.32 -4.11 4.52
C GLY A 129 0.82 -3.87 4.34
N SER A 130 0.41 -2.73 3.80
CA SER A 130 -0.99 -2.38 3.63
C SER A 130 -1.49 -2.90 2.30
N VAL A 131 -2.54 -3.70 2.34
CA VAL A 131 -3.15 -4.31 1.15
C VAL A 131 -4.65 -4.20 1.22
N VAL A 132 -5.26 -3.79 0.13
CA VAL A 132 -6.69 -3.98 -0.12
C VAL A 132 -6.86 -5.21 -0.99
N PHE A 133 -7.74 -6.10 -0.61
CA PHE A 133 -8.01 -7.31 -1.37
C PHE A 133 -9.49 -7.69 -1.33
N HIS A 134 -9.92 -8.34 -2.40
CA HIS A 134 -11.27 -8.88 -2.53
C HIS A 134 -11.39 -10.20 -1.75
N TYR A 135 -12.51 -10.37 -1.06
CA TYR A 135 -12.82 -11.60 -0.34
C TYR A 135 -14.27 -12.05 -0.61
N ARG A 136 -14.45 -13.35 -0.67
CA ARG A 136 -15.71 -13.99 -1.03
C ARG A 136 -16.03 -15.11 -0.05
N ASP A 137 -17.33 -15.33 0.22
CA ASP A 137 -17.78 -16.44 1.05
C ASP A 137 -17.47 -17.80 0.40
N ALA A 138 -17.30 -18.82 1.24
CA ALA A 138 -17.21 -20.21 0.83
C ALA A 138 -18.45 -20.69 0.06
N LEU A 139 -19.62 -20.08 0.24
CA LEU A 139 -20.84 -20.36 -0.51
C LEU A 139 -20.81 -19.83 -1.95
N GLY A 140 -19.88 -18.92 -2.27
CA GLY A 140 -19.73 -18.39 -3.61
C GLY A 140 -19.83 -16.87 -3.69
N ARG A 141 -20.00 -16.39 -4.93
CA ARG A 141 -20.06 -14.97 -5.25
C ARG A 141 -21.31 -14.32 -4.67
N TYR A 142 -21.17 -13.10 -4.14
CA TYR A 142 -22.27 -12.25 -3.64
C TYR A 142 -23.11 -12.92 -2.54
N SER A 143 -22.44 -13.38 -1.51
CA SER A 143 -23.08 -14.12 -0.40
C SER A 143 -22.97 -13.42 0.95
N PHE A 144 -22.44 -12.18 1.02
CA PHE A 144 -22.33 -11.42 2.27
C PHE A 144 -23.35 -10.29 2.35
N SER A 145 -24.14 -10.26 3.45
CA SER A 145 -24.72 -9.02 3.94
C SER A 145 -23.63 -8.09 4.49
N PHE A 146 -23.94 -6.82 4.75
CA PHE A 146 -22.95 -5.90 5.28
C PHE A 146 -22.31 -6.38 6.60
N GLN A 147 -23.14 -6.86 7.53
CA GLN A 147 -22.64 -7.40 8.80
C GLN A 147 -21.78 -8.65 8.62
N GLN A 148 -22.20 -9.56 7.73
CA GLN A 148 -21.42 -10.75 7.40
C GLN A 148 -20.06 -10.39 6.76
N ALA A 149 -20.04 -9.37 5.91
CA ALA A 149 -18.82 -8.86 5.30
C ALA A 149 -17.82 -8.33 6.36
N GLN A 150 -18.30 -7.58 7.35
CA GLN A 150 -17.49 -7.12 8.46
C GLN A 150 -16.86 -8.28 9.24
N ARG A 151 -17.68 -9.28 9.58
CA ARG A 151 -17.22 -10.48 10.29
C ARG A 151 -16.23 -11.30 9.44
N ALA A 152 -16.44 -11.36 8.13
CA ALA A 152 -15.57 -12.11 7.24
C ALA A 152 -14.15 -11.50 7.20
N CYS A 153 -14.02 -10.18 7.04
CA CYS A 153 -12.72 -9.52 7.10
C CYS A 153 -12.05 -9.68 8.48
N GLU A 154 -12.79 -9.49 9.56
CA GLU A 154 -12.27 -9.67 10.93
C GLU A 154 -11.80 -11.09 11.18
N GLY A 155 -12.55 -12.09 10.71
CA GLY A 155 -12.24 -13.51 10.89
C GLY A 155 -10.96 -13.96 10.18
N ILE A 156 -10.49 -13.22 9.20
CA ILE A 156 -9.25 -13.51 8.48
C ILE A 156 -8.12 -12.52 8.83
N GLY A 157 -8.28 -11.78 9.92
CA GLY A 157 -7.25 -10.86 10.42
C GLY A 157 -7.18 -9.51 9.72
N ALA A 158 -8.26 -9.08 9.08
CA ALA A 158 -8.35 -7.82 8.35
C ALA A 158 -9.51 -6.94 8.84
N GLN A 159 -9.68 -5.80 8.22
CA GLN A 159 -10.83 -4.91 8.39
C GLN A 159 -11.48 -4.66 7.03
N VAL A 160 -12.73 -4.22 7.02
CA VAL A 160 -13.35 -3.78 5.77
C VAL A 160 -12.64 -2.53 5.28
N ALA A 161 -12.28 -2.51 4.00
CA ALA A 161 -11.59 -1.37 3.39
C ALA A 161 -12.49 -0.13 3.34
N THR A 162 -11.90 1.04 3.53
CA THR A 162 -12.57 2.32 3.29
C THR A 162 -12.58 2.66 1.80
N PRO A 163 -13.47 3.56 1.34
CA PRO A 163 -13.46 4.05 -0.04
C PRO A 163 -12.10 4.64 -0.45
N ASP A 164 -11.43 5.38 0.42
CA ASP A 164 -10.12 5.96 0.14
C ASP A 164 -9.05 4.89 -0.03
N GLN A 165 -9.10 3.83 0.76
CA GLN A 165 -8.17 2.70 0.62
C GLN A 165 -8.38 1.96 -0.69
N LEU A 166 -9.62 1.71 -1.10
CA LEU A 166 -9.90 1.08 -2.39
C LEU A 166 -9.45 1.98 -3.56
N LEU A 167 -9.69 3.28 -3.47
CA LEU A 167 -9.26 4.24 -4.49
C LEU A 167 -7.73 4.28 -4.61
N ALA A 168 -7.01 4.28 -3.50
CA ALA A 168 -5.55 4.21 -3.49
C ALA A 168 -5.04 2.92 -4.14
N ALA A 169 -5.67 1.79 -3.85
CA ALA A 169 -5.35 0.51 -4.49
C ALA A 169 -5.62 0.53 -5.99
N TYR A 170 -6.73 1.15 -6.42
CA TYR A 170 -7.04 1.35 -7.83
C TYR A 170 -5.93 2.13 -8.55
N PHE A 171 -5.46 3.22 -7.97
CA PHE A 171 -4.37 4.00 -8.55
C PHE A 171 -3.03 3.24 -8.59
N ASP A 172 -2.86 2.23 -7.76
CA ASP A 172 -1.72 1.30 -7.82
C ASP A 172 -1.90 0.17 -8.83
N GLY A 173 -2.99 0.18 -9.59
CA GLY A 173 -3.26 -0.79 -10.64
C GLY A 173 -4.21 -1.93 -10.24
N TYR A 174 -4.82 -1.88 -9.07
CA TYR A 174 -5.75 -2.91 -8.61
C TYR A 174 -7.01 -2.95 -9.47
N GLU A 175 -7.41 -4.15 -9.89
CA GLU A 175 -8.61 -4.40 -10.65
C GLU A 175 -9.33 -5.65 -10.13
N GLN A 176 -10.63 -5.53 -9.93
CA GLN A 176 -11.49 -6.63 -9.55
C GLN A 176 -12.92 -6.36 -10.01
N CYS A 177 -13.43 -7.18 -10.93
CA CYS A 177 -14.82 -7.05 -11.44
C CYS A 177 -15.82 -7.81 -10.56
N ASP A 178 -15.79 -7.52 -9.27
CA ASP A 178 -16.72 -8.06 -8.28
C ASP A 178 -17.15 -6.96 -7.34
N ALA A 179 -18.46 -6.71 -7.25
CA ALA A 179 -19.00 -5.71 -6.36
C ALA A 179 -18.81 -6.13 -4.90
N GLY A 180 -18.25 -5.25 -4.09
CA GLY A 180 -17.92 -5.53 -2.71
C GLY A 180 -18.24 -4.39 -1.75
N TRP A 181 -18.64 -4.79 -0.55
CA TRP A 181 -18.88 -3.89 0.57
C TRP A 181 -17.61 -3.13 0.96
N LEU A 182 -17.77 -1.84 1.28
CA LEU A 182 -16.78 -1.01 1.93
C LEU A 182 -17.25 -0.55 3.31
N ALA A 183 -16.35 -0.01 4.11
CA ALA A 183 -16.59 0.33 5.51
C ALA A 183 -17.71 1.35 5.73
N ASP A 184 -18.00 2.19 4.74
CA ASP A 184 -19.07 3.19 4.76
C ASP A 184 -20.44 2.63 4.31
N GLN A 185 -20.58 1.31 4.16
CA GLN A 185 -21.79 0.65 3.65
C GLN A 185 -22.04 0.93 2.16
N SER A 186 -21.10 1.50 1.44
CA SER A 186 -21.18 1.57 -0.02
C SER A 186 -20.69 0.26 -0.65
N VAL A 187 -21.08 0.05 -1.90
CA VAL A 187 -20.66 -1.09 -2.73
C VAL A 187 -19.94 -0.57 -3.95
N ARG A 188 -18.68 -1.00 -4.14
CA ARG A 188 -17.82 -0.52 -5.23
C ARG A 188 -16.97 -1.65 -5.79
N TYR A 189 -16.33 -1.40 -6.94
CA TYR A 189 -15.29 -2.27 -7.51
C TYR A 189 -14.38 -1.50 -8.46
N PRO A 190 -13.05 -1.80 -8.48
CA PRO A 190 -12.06 -1.06 -9.27
C PRO A 190 -11.88 -1.70 -10.64
N ILE A 191 -11.94 -0.88 -11.71
CA ILE A 191 -11.73 -1.35 -13.09
C ILE A 191 -10.68 -0.49 -13.78
N GLN A 192 -9.59 -1.12 -14.20
CA GLN A 192 -8.54 -0.50 -15.01
C GLN A 192 -8.88 -0.54 -16.50
N VAL A 193 -9.36 -1.70 -16.97
CA VAL A 193 -9.72 -1.93 -18.38
C VAL A 193 -11.21 -2.19 -18.46
N PRO A 194 -12.00 -1.21 -18.95
CA PRO A 194 -13.44 -1.38 -19.12
C PRO A 194 -13.76 -2.51 -20.10
N ARG A 195 -14.71 -3.35 -19.72
CA ARG A 195 -15.16 -4.49 -20.53
C ARG A 195 -16.59 -4.88 -20.19
N GLU A 196 -17.20 -5.67 -21.07
CA GLU A 196 -18.56 -6.16 -20.86
C GLU A 196 -18.68 -6.87 -19.48
N GLY A 197 -19.75 -6.57 -18.78
CA GLY A 197 -20.00 -7.05 -17.42
C GLY A 197 -19.29 -6.26 -16.31
N CYS A 198 -18.39 -5.32 -16.66
CA CYS A 198 -17.63 -4.51 -15.71
C CYS A 198 -17.80 -3.01 -15.90
N TYR A 199 -18.76 -2.57 -16.70
CA TYR A 199 -18.97 -1.14 -16.98
C TYR A 199 -19.52 -0.36 -15.78
N GLY A 200 -20.43 -0.95 -15.04
CA GLY A 200 -21.06 -0.30 -13.90
C GLY A 200 -21.73 1.04 -14.28
N ASP A 201 -21.45 2.06 -13.49
CA ASP A 201 -21.96 3.42 -13.64
C ASP A 201 -21.04 4.37 -14.46
N MET A 202 -19.98 3.86 -15.08
CA MET A 202 -18.93 4.70 -15.69
C MET A 202 -18.81 4.59 -17.21
N ASP A 203 -19.80 4.05 -17.91
CA ASP A 203 -19.92 4.09 -19.37
C ASP A 203 -18.62 3.84 -20.17
N GLY A 204 -17.91 2.76 -19.85
CA GLY A 204 -16.69 2.39 -20.55
C GLY A 204 -15.45 3.20 -20.18
N GLN A 205 -15.52 4.04 -19.16
CA GLN A 205 -14.34 4.70 -18.58
C GLN A 205 -13.70 3.85 -17.48
N PRO A 206 -12.36 3.89 -17.31
CA PRO A 206 -11.72 3.26 -16.16
C PRO A 206 -12.06 4.02 -14.87
N GLY A 207 -12.02 3.33 -13.74
CA GLY A 207 -12.26 3.93 -12.43
C GLY A 207 -12.91 2.97 -11.44
N VAL A 208 -13.14 3.47 -10.25
CA VAL A 208 -13.89 2.75 -9.22
C VAL A 208 -15.37 2.93 -9.46
N ARG A 209 -16.07 1.80 -9.79
CA ARG A 209 -17.52 1.80 -9.93
C ARG A 209 -18.13 1.95 -8.56
N ASN A 210 -19.17 2.78 -8.44
CA ASN A 210 -19.78 3.11 -7.16
C ASN A 210 -21.31 3.01 -7.28
N TYR A 211 -21.88 2.00 -6.61
CA TYR A 211 -23.34 1.84 -6.53
C TYR A 211 -23.96 2.65 -5.39
N GLY A 212 -23.14 3.37 -4.61
CA GLY A 212 -23.61 4.13 -3.46
C GLY A 212 -23.87 3.27 -2.23
N THR A 213 -24.53 3.87 -1.24
CA THR A 213 -24.96 3.17 -0.03
C THR A 213 -26.06 2.18 -0.37
N MET A 214 -25.86 0.92 -0.01
CA MET A 214 -26.79 -0.16 -0.29
C MET A 214 -27.50 -0.62 0.99
N ASP A 215 -28.63 -1.27 0.83
CA ASP A 215 -29.32 -1.92 1.95
C ASP A 215 -28.39 -2.95 2.62
N PRO A 216 -28.23 -2.92 3.96
CA PRO A 216 -27.31 -3.83 4.65
C PRO A 216 -27.68 -5.31 4.52
N ASP A 217 -28.88 -5.63 4.12
CA ASP A 217 -29.33 -7.02 3.87
C ASP A 217 -29.07 -7.49 2.43
N ASP A 218 -28.70 -6.59 1.51
CA ASP A 218 -28.27 -6.97 0.17
C ASP A 218 -26.98 -7.80 0.23
N LEU A 219 -26.80 -8.67 -0.77
CA LEU A 219 -25.68 -9.61 -0.79
C LEU A 219 -24.65 -9.22 -1.84
N PHE A 220 -23.40 -9.02 -1.38
CA PHE A 220 -22.25 -8.74 -2.22
C PHE A 220 -21.02 -9.48 -1.69
N ASP A 221 -19.89 -9.35 -2.37
CA ASP A 221 -18.59 -9.72 -1.82
C ASP A 221 -18.09 -8.59 -0.89
N VAL A 222 -16.82 -8.60 -0.50
CA VAL A 222 -16.26 -7.58 0.38
C VAL A 222 -14.83 -7.24 -0.06
N TYR A 223 -14.43 -5.99 0.16
CA TYR A 223 -13.03 -5.57 0.12
C TYR A 223 -12.51 -5.44 1.53
N CYS A 224 -11.48 -6.21 1.85
CA CYS A 224 -10.80 -6.20 3.12
C CYS A 224 -9.49 -5.41 3.03
N TYR A 225 -9.04 -4.92 4.17
CA TYR A 225 -7.81 -4.17 4.30
C TYR A 225 -6.97 -4.71 5.45
N ILE A 226 -5.68 -4.87 5.20
CA ILE A 226 -4.70 -5.16 6.24
C ILE A 226 -3.57 -4.15 6.17
N GLU A 227 -3.19 -3.61 7.32
CA GLU A 227 -2.17 -2.58 7.43
C GLU A 227 -0.77 -3.19 7.52
N GLN A 228 -0.50 -3.88 8.60
CA GLN A 228 0.81 -4.51 8.84
C GLN A 228 0.65 -5.73 9.75
N ILE A 229 1.44 -6.76 9.50
CA ILE A 229 1.53 -7.93 10.39
C ILE A 229 2.73 -7.82 11.34
N HIS A 230 2.53 -8.25 12.58
CA HIS A 230 3.58 -8.30 13.60
C HIS A 230 4.17 -9.71 13.71
N GLY A 231 4.81 -10.15 12.67
CA GLY A 231 5.38 -11.48 12.58
C GLY A 231 5.79 -11.83 11.15
N LYS A 232 6.00 -13.11 10.93
CA LYS A 232 6.45 -13.61 9.64
C LYS A 232 5.58 -14.77 9.17
N VAL A 233 5.12 -14.68 7.92
CA VAL A 233 4.57 -15.81 7.19
C VAL A 233 5.70 -16.61 6.58
N PHE A 234 5.70 -17.92 6.75
CA PHE A 234 6.71 -18.79 6.18
C PHE A 234 6.08 -20.01 5.54
N TYR A 235 6.80 -20.54 4.57
CA TYR A 235 6.50 -21.75 3.83
C TYR A 235 7.69 -22.69 3.94
N ASP A 236 7.45 -23.91 4.40
CA ASP A 236 8.44 -24.98 4.39
C ASP A 236 8.02 -26.06 3.39
N PRO A 237 8.93 -26.56 2.54
CA PRO A 237 8.64 -27.71 1.71
C PRO A 237 8.36 -28.92 2.61
N VAL A 238 7.19 -29.50 2.50
CA VAL A 238 6.83 -30.70 3.25
C VAL A 238 7.06 -31.96 2.40
N PRO A 239 7.60 -33.04 2.97
CA PRO A 239 7.85 -34.27 2.21
C PRO A 239 6.56 -34.89 1.66
N GLN A 240 5.46 -34.71 2.36
CA GLN A 240 4.13 -35.14 1.96
C GLN A 240 3.15 -33.99 2.16
N GLN A 241 2.24 -33.82 1.21
CA GLN A 241 1.17 -32.85 1.32
C GLN A 241 0.21 -33.22 2.46
N LEU A 242 -0.42 -32.22 3.04
CA LEU A 242 -1.18 -32.29 4.28
C LEU A 242 -2.67 -32.02 4.03
N SER A 243 -3.53 -32.70 4.78
CA SER A 243 -4.90 -32.29 4.97
C SER A 243 -5.00 -31.01 5.82
N PHE A 244 -6.17 -30.41 5.90
CA PHE A 244 -6.34 -29.19 6.71
C PHE A 244 -5.96 -29.38 8.17
N ASP A 245 -6.43 -30.46 8.81
CA ASP A 245 -6.08 -30.77 10.21
C ASP A 245 -4.60 -31.07 10.40
N GLU A 246 -3.99 -31.78 9.48
CA GLU A 246 -2.55 -32.04 9.48
C GLU A 246 -1.74 -30.74 9.31
N ALA A 247 -2.23 -29.81 8.48
CA ALA A 247 -1.62 -28.50 8.29
C ALA A 247 -1.63 -27.67 9.58
N GLN A 248 -2.75 -27.66 10.31
CA GLN A 248 -2.83 -27.01 11.62
C GLN A 248 -1.83 -27.59 12.61
N SER A 249 -1.73 -28.90 12.68
CA SER A 249 -0.78 -29.62 13.54
C SER A 249 0.67 -29.33 13.16
N TYR A 250 0.96 -29.24 11.87
CA TYR A 250 2.29 -28.91 11.36
C TYR A 250 2.75 -27.54 11.83
N CYS A 251 1.94 -26.50 11.64
CA CYS A 251 2.24 -25.16 12.12
C CYS A 251 2.39 -25.11 13.65
N GLY A 252 1.50 -25.79 14.37
CA GLY A 252 1.54 -25.89 15.82
C GLY A 252 2.83 -26.54 16.34
N ALA A 253 3.29 -27.60 15.70
CA ALA A 253 4.56 -28.27 16.04
C ALA A 253 5.79 -27.37 15.79
N ALA A 254 5.71 -26.43 14.86
CA ALA A 254 6.74 -25.44 14.60
C ALA A 254 6.65 -24.21 15.53
N GLY A 255 5.78 -24.21 16.53
CA GLY A 255 5.53 -23.08 17.42
C GLY A 255 4.85 -21.90 16.72
N ALA A 256 4.07 -22.19 15.71
CA ALA A 256 3.39 -21.21 14.86
C ALA A 256 1.89 -21.55 14.74
N GLN A 257 1.18 -20.77 13.94
CA GLN A 257 -0.24 -20.98 13.60
C GLN A 257 -0.38 -21.00 12.08
N LEU A 258 -1.48 -21.56 11.58
CA LEU A 258 -1.85 -21.35 10.18
C LEU A 258 -1.91 -19.85 9.89
N ALA A 259 -1.29 -19.42 8.79
CA ALA A 259 -1.40 -18.05 8.35
C ALA A 259 -2.88 -17.73 8.00
N THR A 260 -3.32 -16.53 8.37
CA THR A 260 -4.60 -16.01 7.89
C THR A 260 -4.46 -15.55 6.43
N THR A 261 -5.59 -15.43 5.75
CA THR A 261 -5.62 -14.90 4.37
C THR A 261 -5.04 -13.50 4.31
N ALA A 262 -5.38 -12.64 5.27
CA ALA A 262 -4.82 -11.28 5.36
C ALA A 262 -3.31 -11.28 5.57
N GLN A 263 -2.79 -12.16 6.41
CA GLN A 263 -1.35 -12.30 6.62
C GLN A 263 -0.62 -12.71 5.34
N LEU A 264 -1.21 -13.61 4.54
CA LEU A 264 -0.62 -14.00 3.26
C LEU A 264 -0.59 -12.83 2.26
N TYR A 265 -1.67 -12.05 2.18
CA TYR A 265 -1.69 -10.83 1.35
C TYR A 265 -0.64 -9.82 1.79
N SER A 266 -0.49 -9.59 3.09
CA SER A 266 0.54 -8.70 3.62
C SER A 266 1.96 -9.20 3.29
N ALA A 267 2.22 -10.49 3.46
CA ALA A 267 3.51 -11.09 3.12
C ALA A 267 3.78 -11.02 1.61
N TRP A 268 2.78 -11.24 0.78
CA TRP A 268 2.89 -11.06 -0.67
C TRP A 268 3.26 -9.62 -1.04
N SER A 269 2.63 -8.62 -0.42
CA SER A 269 2.94 -7.21 -0.67
C SER A 269 4.37 -6.85 -0.29
N GLU A 270 4.99 -7.59 0.62
CA GLU A 270 6.38 -7.42 1.02
C GLU A 270 7.37 -8.31 0.25
N GLY A 271 6.90 -9.07 -0.73
CA GLY A 271 7.75 -9.81 -1.65
C GLY A 271 7.71 -11.33 -1.53
N LEU A 272 6.83 -11.90 -0.70
CA LEU A 272 6.68 -13.36 -0.64
C LEU A 272 6.15 -13.88 -1.98
N ASP A 273 6.94 -14.74 -2.63
CA ASP A 273 6.64 -15.38 -3.91
C ASP A 273 6.86 -16.88 -3.80
N ARG A 274 5.78 -17.66 -3.90
CA ARG A 274 5.80 -19.12 -3.88
C ARG A 274 4.71 -19.69 -4.78
N CYS A 275 5.10 -20.46 -5.76
CA CYS A 275 4.17 -21.16 -6.65
C CYS A 275 3.75 -22.53 -6.07
N SER A 276 3.32 -22.52 -4.80
CA SER A 276 2.92 -23.73 -4.09
C SER A 276 1.63 -23.49 -3.33
N PRO A 277 0.49 -24.03 -3.81
CA PRO A 277 -0.79 -23.87 -3.12
C PRO A 277 -0.73 -24.45 -1.71
N GLY A 278 -1.10 -23.64 -0.72
CA GLY A 278 -1.04 -24.01 0.69
C GLY A 278 -2.28 -23.61 1.46
N TRP A 279 -2.59 -24.39 2.50
CA TRP A 279 -3.67 -24.14 3.42
C TRP A 279 -3.49 -22.84 4.17
N LEU A 280 -4.59 -22.13 4.35
CA LEU A 280 -4.72 -20.96 5.22
C LEU A 280 -5.76 -21.21 6.31
N SER A 281 -5.79 -20.36 7.33
CA SER A 281 -6.62 -20.57 8.52
C SER A 281 -8.12 -20.58 8.25
N ASP A 282 -8.58 -19.96 7.16
CA ASP A 282 -9.98 -19.95 6.74
C ASP A 282 -10.40 -21.21 5.99
N GLY A 283 -9.49 -22.17 5.78
CA GLY A 283 -9.75 -23.37 4.98
C GLY A 283 -9.62 -23.17 3.47
N SER A 284 -9.18 -22.01 3.02
CA SER A 284 -8.84 -21.79 1.62
C SER A 284 -7.42 -22.27 1.31
N VAL A 285 -7.15 -22.47 0.03
CA VAL A 285 -5.82 -22.84 -0.50
C VAL A 285 -5.41 -21.81 -1.50
N ARG A 286 -4.31 -21.11 -1.21
CA ARG A 286 -3.80 -20.00 -2.00
C ARG A 286 -2.28 -20.04 -2.13
N TYR A 287 -1.74 -19.25 -3.06
CA TYR A 287 -0.30 -19.07 -3.23
C TYR A 287 0.04 -17.65 -3.70
N PRO A 288 1.11 -17.03 -3.15
CA PRO A 288 1.47 -15.65 -3.47
C PRO A 288 2.41 -15.60 -4.68
N ILE A 289 2.07 -14.77 -5.67
CA ILE A 289 2.90 -14.55 -6.86
C ILE A 289 3.25 -13.08 -6.98
N VAL A 290 4.53 -12.78 -6.87
CA VAL A 290 5.09 -11.43 -7.09
C VAL A 290 5.58 -11.30 -8.53
N ILE A 291 6.30 -12.30 -9.03
CA ILE A 291 6.79 -12.35 -10.41
C ILE A 291 5.89 -13.29 -11.21
N PRO A 292 5.05 -12.76 -12.12
CA PRO A 292 4.14 -13.58 -12.90
C PRO A 292 4.86 -14.64 -13.73
N ARG A 293 4.31 -15.85 -13.71
CA ARG A 293 4.82 -17.00 -14.48
C ARG A 293 3.63 -17.76 -15.04
N GLU A 294 3.77 -18.26 -16.26
CA GLU A 294 2.68 -18.97 -16.95
C GLU A 294 2.15 -20.18 -16.13
N ARG A 295 3.07 -20.96 -15.54
CA ARG A 295 2.71 -22.15 -14.74
C ARG A 295 2.23 -21.83 -13.32
N CYS A 296 2.24 -20.57 -12.93
CA CYS A 296 1.90 -20.10 -11.58
C CYS A 296 0.69 -19.14 -11.56
N GLY A 297 -0.29 -19.39 -12.42
CA GLY A 297 -1.54 -18.63 -12.41
C GLY A 297 -1.64 -17.54 -13.46
N GLY A 298 -0.75 -17.51 -14.46
CA GLY A 298 -0.85 -16.63 -15.61
C GLY A 298 -0.08 -15.30 -15.47
N PRO A 299 -0.45 -14.29 -16.27
CA PRO A 299 0.39 -13.09 -16.49
C PRO A 299 0.28 -12.01 -15.40
N GLN A 300 -0.49 -12.23 -14.36
CA GLN A 300 -0.72 -11.22 -13.32
C GLN A 300 -0.14 -11.64 -11.97
N ALA A 301 0.49 -10.69 -11.26
CA ALA A 301 0.87 -10.87 -9.87
C ALA A 301 -0.38 -10.87 -8.96
N GLY A 302 -0.26 -11.45 -7.79
CA GLY A 302 -1.32 -11.46 -6.78
C GLY A 302 -1.28 -12.71 -5.91
N VAL A 303 -2.15 -12.76 -4.93
CA VAL A 303 -2.43 -13.98 -4.18
C VAL A 303 -3.45 -14.79 -4.97
N LYS A 304 -3.01 -15.93 -5.48
CA LYS A 304 -3.82 -16.78 -6.36
C LYS A 304 -4.61 -17.77 -5.52
N THR A 305 -5.89 -17.88 -5.83
CA THR A 305 -6.78 -18.89 -5.21
C THR A 305 -6.78 -20.15 -6.08
N LEU A 306 -6.59 -21.30 -5.46
CA LEU A 306 -6.75 -22.56 -6.16
C LEU A 306 -8.24 -22.77 -6.48
N TYR A 307 -8.56 -23.46 -7.58
CA TYR A 307 -9.93 -23.64 -8.09
C TYR A 307 -10.62 -22.33 -8.50
N ARG A 308 -10.28 -21.84 -9.71
CA ARG A 308 -10.72 -20.54 -10.24
C ARG A 308 -11.96 -20.55 -11.12
N PHE A 309 -12.56 -21.68 -11.34
CA PHE A 309 -13.76 -21.72 -12.18
C PHE A 309 -14.92 -21.00 -11.50
N SER A 310 -15.82 -20.42 -12.28
CA SER A 310 -16.90 -19.56 -11.80
C SER A 310 -17.81 -20.19 -10.72
N ASN A 311 -17.81 -21.51 -10.63
CA ASN A 311 -18.56 -22.28 -9.64
C ASN A 311 -17.70 -22.78 -8.47
N GLN A 312 -16.45 -22.37 -8.36
CA GLN A 312 -15.52 -22.80 -7.32
C GLN A 312 -15.16 -21.62 -6.41
N THR A 313 -14.96 -21.88 -5.14
CA THR A 313 -14.81 -20.85 -4.11
C THR A 313 -13.39 -20.72 -3.58
N GLY A 314 -12.47 -21.61 -3.95
CA GLY A 314 -11.11 -21.67 -3.38
C GLY A 314 -11.05 -22.40 -2.04
N PHE A 315 -12.16 -23.00 -1.58
CA PHE A 315 -12.25 -23.78 -0.35
C PHE A 315 -12.43 -25.24 -0.69
N PRO A 316 -11.33 -26.01 -0.83
CA PRO A 316 -11.43 -27.44 -1.10
C PRO A 316 -11.94 -28.23 0.12
N GLU A 317 -12.28 -29.50 -0.09
CA GLU A 317 -12.59 -30.40 1.01
C GLU A 317 -11.43 -30.48 2.01
N PRO A 318 -11.68 -30.47 3.33
CA PRO A 318 -10.61 -30.51 4.34
C PRO A 318 -9.67 -31.72 4.24
N SER A 319 -10.13 -32.79 3.63
CA SER A 319 -9.35 -34.01 3.37
C SER A 319 -8.40 -33.89 2.15
N ALA A 320 -8.55 -32.86 1.32
CA ALA A 320 -7.64 -32.61 0.22
C ALA A 320 -6.21 -32.36 0.72
N LEU A 321 -5.22 -32.71 -0.10
CA LEU A 321 -3.81 -32.63 0.31
C LEU A 321 -3.14 -31.45 -0.38
N HIS A 322 -2.57 -30.56 0.42
CA HIS A 322 -1.86 -29.37 -0.04
C HIS A 322 -0.67 -29.07 0.88
N ASP A 323 0.15 -28.11 0.47
CA ASP A 323 1.16 -27.53 1.34
C ASP A 323 0.50 -26.61 2.39
N VAL A 324 1.29 -25.85 3.12
CA VAL A 324 0.79 -25.01 4.22
C VAL A 324 1.59 -23.73 4.33
N TYR A 325 0.90 -22.64 4.68
CA TYR A 325 1.51 -21.38 5.10
C TYR A 325 1.29 -21.18 6.59
N CYS A 326 2.37 -20.97 7.32
CA CYS A 326 2.36 -20.75 8.76
C CYS A 326 2.71 -19.29 9.09
N PHE A 327 2.24 -18.82 10.23
CA PHE A 327 2.57 -17.51 10.76
C PHE A 327 3.16 -17.65 12.16
N LYS A 328 4.27 -16.96 12.38
CA LYS A 328 4.90 -16.84 13.69
C LYS A 328 4.99 -15.38 14.08
N GLY A 329 4.32 -15.00 15.18
CA GLY A 329 4.36 -13.65 15.73
C GLY A 329 5.74 -13.30 16.27
N ARG A 330 6.09 -12.00 16.26
CA ARG A 330 7.26 -11.51 16.99
C ARG A 330 6.94 -11.58 18.49
N ARG A 331 7.85 -12.14 19.27
CA ARG A 331 7.79 -11.97 20.73
C ARG A 331 8.03 -10.48 21.02
N LEU A 332 7.10 -9.86 21.73
CA LEU A 332 7.26 -8.51 22.25
C LEU A 332 8.39 -8.52 23.30
#